data_4d07ae69a5a7920122b9260310c7269a
#
_entry.id   4d07ae69a5a7920122b9260310c7269a
#
_cell.length_a   1.000
_cell.length_b   1.000
_cell.length_c   1.000
_cell.angle_alpha   90.00
_cell.angle_beta   90.00
_cell.angle_gamma   90.00
#
_symmetry.space_group_name_H-M   'P 1'
#
loop_
_entity.id
_entity.type
_entity.pdbx_description
1 polymer ?
#
loop_
_entity_poly.entity_id
_entity_poly.type
_entity_poly.pdbx_seq_one_letter_code
_entity_poly.pdbx_strand_id
1 'polypeptide(L)'
;MQKNLVNITLTVVTEEVEIILESYPEYPYQEAFSPSGLRQDLIAYVLSRVPNKYTAIDSDEYVSNQTVQFRCSSEQLLEIEDLIHTGIRDVLHSYEKIDYRLWEQVKSGLTLASW
;
A
#
# COMPACT_ATOMS: atom_id res chain seq x y z
N MET A 1 22.30 -24.14 -7.88
CA MET A 1 21.99 -22.72 -7.72
C MET A 1 20.50 -22.53 -7.60
N GLN A 2 20.05 -21.96 -6.52
CA GLN A 2 18.64 -21.68 -6.32
C GLN A 2 18.32 -20.27 -6.77
N LYS A 3 17.18 -20.10 -7.43
CA LYS A 3 16.70 -18.80 -7.83
C LYS A 3 15.42 -18.49 -7.07
N ASN A 4 15.27 -17.21 -6.73
CA ASN A 4 14.07 -16.70 -6.08
C ASN A 4 13.26 -15.89 -7.06
N LEU A 5 11.97 -16.13 -7.08
CA LEU A 5 11.04 -15.31 -7.86
C LEU A 5 10.73 -14.05 -7.06
N VAL A 6 10.97 -12.91 -7.66
CA VAL A 6 10.78 -11.62 -7.01
C VAL A 6 9.78 -10.78 -7.80
N ASN A 7 8.82 -10.22 -7.10
CA ASN A 7 7.91 -9.23 -7.68
C ASN A 7 8.56 -7.86 -7.59
N ILE A 8 9.09 -7.38 -8.71
CA ILE A 8 9.76 -6.09 -8.79
C ILE A 8 8.77 -4.95 -8.51
N THR A 9 7.57 -5.08 -9.02
CA THR A 9 6.54 -4.06 -8.83
C THR A 9 6.19 -3.88 -7.37
N LEU A 10 6.12 -4.96 -6.61
CA LEU A 10 5.90 -4.89 -5.15
C LEU A 10 6.98 -4.07 -4.47
N THR A 11 8.25 -4.27 -4.85
CA THR A 11 9.36 -3.52 -4.27
C THR A 11 9.23 -2.03 -4.56
N VAL A 12 8.94 -1.67 -5.81
CA VAL A 12 8.76 -0.27 -6.22
C VAL A 12 7.59 0.36 -5.47
N VAL A 13 6.44 -0.31 -5.44
CA VAL A 13 5.25 0.21 -4.79
C VAL A 13 5.50 0.41 -3.29
N THR A 14 6.14 -0.54 -2.64
CA THR A 14 6.44 -0.44 -1.21
C THR A 14 7.29 0.79 -0.90
N GLU A 15 8.31 1.03 -1.70
CA GLU A 15 9.19 2.18 -1.52
C GLU A 15 8.49 3.50 -1.82
N GLU A 16 7.74 3.55 -2.91
CA GLU A 16 7.02 4.77 -3.27
C GLU A 16 5.95 5.13 -2.25
N VAL A 17 5.29 4.14 -1.67
CA VAL A 17 4.33 4.36 -0.59
C VAL A 17 5.00 5.04 0.59
N GLU A 18 6.19 4.58 0.99
CA GLU A 18 6.93 5.20 2.09
C GLU A 18 7.24 6.67 1.80
N ILE A 19 7.75 6.94 0.61
CA ILE A 19 8.16 8.29 0.21
C ILE A 19 6.95 9.22 0.16
N ILE A 20 5.87 8.77 -0.46
CA ILE A 20 4.68 9.59 -0.65
C ILE A 20 3.98 9.87 0.67
N LEU A 21 3.88 8.88 1.55
CA LEU A 21 3.24 9.06 2.86
C LEU A 21 3.99 10.08 3.71
N GLU A 22 5.31 10.19 3.56
CA GLU A 22 6.07 11.19 4.30
C GLU A 22 5.64 12.62 3.99
N SER A 23 5.09 12.86 2.80
CA SER A 23 4.60 14.18 2.40
C SER A 23 3.19 14.48 2.89
N TYR A 24 2.50 13.50 3.43
CA TYR A 24 1.14 13.67 3.94
C TYR A 24 1.19 14.10 5.42
N PRO A 25 0.14 14.80 5.90
CA PRO A 25 0.05 15.15 7.32
C PRO A 25 0.11 13.92 8.22
N GLU A 26 0.74 14.09 9.38
CA GLU A 26 0.88 12.99 10.32
C GLU A 26 -0.49 12.44 10.73
N TYR A 27 -1.45 13.32 10.94
CA TYR A 27 -2.79 12.93 11.28
C TYR A 27 -3.77 13.42 10.21
N PRO A 28 -4.66 12.59 9.69
CA PRO A 28 -4.84 11.17 10.05
C PRO A 28 -3.99 10.21 9.21
N TYR A 29 -3.25 10.70 8.24
CA TYR A 29 -2.69 9.86 7.16
C TYR A 29 -1.58 8.93 7.63
N GLN A 30 -0.53 9.46 8.21
CA GLN A 30 0.59 8.61 8.62
C GLN A 30 0.17 7.65 9.73
N GLU A 31 -0.72 8.06 10.59
CA GLU A 31 -1.25 7.21 11.65
C GLU A 31 -2.08 6.07 11.07
N ALA A 32 -3.01 6.38 10.16
CA ALA A 32 -3.88 5.38 9.54
C ALA A 32 -3.07 4.37 8.72
N PHE A 33 -2.06 4.82 7.99
CA PHE A 33 -1.24 4.00 7.12
C PHE A 33 0.07 3.57 7.77
N SER A 34 0.07 3.39 9.06
CA SER A 34 1.22 2.82 9.78
C SER A 34 1.44 1.36 9.34
N PRO A 35 2.64 0.79 9.59
CA PRO A 35 2.89 -0.60 9.19
C PRO A 35 1.90 -1.61 9.77
N SER A 36 1.38 -1.34 10.96
CA SER A 36 0.36 -2.19 11.59
C SER A 36 -1.06 -1.77 11.24
N GLY A 37 -1.24 -0.71 10.48
CA GLY A 37 -2.53 -0.19 10.06
C GLY A 37 -2.85 -0.56 8.61
N LEU A 38 -3.23 0.45 7.84
CA LEU A 38 -3.75 0.27 6.48
C LEU A 38 -2.66 0.22 5.40
N ARG A 39 -1.37 0.15 5.77
CA ARG A 39 -0.29 0.18 4.78
C ARG A 39 -0.38 -0.99 3.80
N GLN A 40 -0.62 -2.19 4.29
CA GLN A 40 -0.73 -3.36 3.42
C GLN A 40 -1.95 -3.28 2.50
N ASP A 41 -3.04 -2.72 3.00
CA ASP A 41 -4.23 -2.50 2.18
C ASP A 41 -3.94 -1.53 1.03
N LEU A 42 -3.17 -0.48 1.30
CA LEU A 42 -2.77 0.48 0.29
C LEU A 42 -1.87 -0.16 -0.77
N ILE A 43 -0.90 -0.93 -0.34
CA ILE A 43 0.00 -1.64 -1.26
C ILE A 43 -0.81 -2.60 -2.14
N ALA A 44 -1.71 -3.36 -1.55
CA ALA A 44 -2.57 -4.27 -2.30
C ALA A 44 -3.47 -3.53 -3.29
N TYR A 45 -4.00 -2.38 -2.88
CA TYR A 45 -4.81 -1.54 -3.77
C TYR A 45 -4.05 -1.19 -5.05
N VAL A 46 -2.82 -0.72 -4.89
CA VAL A 46 -2.00 -0.32 -6.04
C VAL A 46 -1.62 -1.54 -6.88
N LEU A 47 -1.15 -2.61 -6.24
CA LEU A 47 -0.71 -3.82 -6.96
C LEU A 47 -1.82 -4.47 -7.77
N SER A 48 -3.06 -4.36 -7.32
CA SER A 48 -4.18 -4.95 -8.05
C SER A 48 -4.59 -4.15 -9.29
N ARG A 49 -4.02 -2.96 -9.46
CA ARG A 49 -4.39 -2.04 -10.55
C ARG A 49 -3.27 -1.76 -11.54
N VAL A 50 -2.10 -2.34 -11.33
CA VAL A 50 -0.96 -2.18 -12.24
C VAL A 50 -0.47 -3.55 -12.70
N PRO A 51 0.15 -3.63 -13.89
CA PRO A 51 0.81 -4.87 -14.28
C PRO A 51 1.98 -5.17 -13.34
N ASN A 52 2.03 -6.38 -12.83
CA ASN A 52 3.11 -6.80 -11.94
C ASN A 52 4.19 -7.48 -12.75
N LYS A 53 5.44 -7.11 -12.50
CA LYS A 53 6.60 -7.69 -13.14
C LYS A 53 7.37 -8.55 -12.16
N TYR A 54 7.73 -9.74 -12.63
CA TYR A 54 8.47 -10.71 -11.83
C TYR A 54 9.81 -10.97 -12.50
N THR A 55 10.80 -11.25 -11.68
CA THR A 55 12.09 -11.71 -12.17
C THR A 55 12.64 -12.78 -11.24
N ALA A 56 13.46 -13.66 -11.79
CA ALA A 56 14.16 -14.66 -11.00
C ALA A 56 15.57 -14.16 -10.75
N ILE A 57 15.98 -14.12 -9.50
CA ILE A 57 17.33 -13.71 -9.13
C ILE A 57 18.00 -14.84 -8.34
N ASP A 58 19.33 -14.87 -8.38
CA ASP A 58 20.08 -15.82 -7.57
C ASP A 58 19.89 -15.48 -6.09
N SER A 59 19.91 -16.51 -5.27
CA SER A 59 19.60 -16.35 -3.83
C SER A 59 20.54 -15.40 -3.11
N ASP A 60 21.73 -15.17 -3.63
CA ASP A 60 22.73 -14.28 -3.06
C ASP A 60 22.73 -12.90 -3.72
N GLU A 61 21.86 -12.65 -4.71
CA GLU A 61 21.71 -11.33 -5.29
C GLU A 61 20.80 -10.46 -4.40
N TYR A 62 21.14 -9.20 -4.37
CA TYR A 62 20.37 -8.22 -3.61
C TYR A 62 19.64 -7.27 -4.56
N VAL A 63 18.34 -7.18 -4.40
CA VAL A 63 17.52 -6.25 -5.19
C VAL A 63 17.54 -4.89 -4.50
N SER A 64 18.35 -3.98 -5.03
CA SER A 64 18.42 -2.61 -4.51
C SER A 64 17.40 -1.72 -5.20
N ASN A 65 17.09 -0.58 -4.57
CA ASN A 65 16.22 0.45 -5.14
C ASN A 65 16.67 0.87 -6.53
N GLN A 66 17.95 1.05 -6.72
CA GLN A 66 18.50 1.49 -8.00
C GLN A 66 18.28 0.46 -9.09
N THR A 67 18.47 -0.80 -8.77
CA THR A 67 18.24 -1.89 -9.72
C THR A 67 16.76 -1.96 -10.13
N VAL A 68 15.87 -1.79 -9.16
CA VAL A 68 14.43 -1.84 -9.40
C VAL A 68 13.99 -0.64 -10.25
N GLN A 69 14.46 0.55 -9.95
CA GLN A 69 14.13 1.75 -10.72
C GLN A 69 14.57 1.65 -12.18
N PHE A 70 15.68 1.01 -12.44
CA PHE A 70 16.17 0.80 -13.78
C PHE A 70 15.20 -0.03 -14.64
N ARG A 71 14.42 -0.89 -14.01
CA ARG A 71 13.49 -1.79 -14.70
C ARG A 71 12.09 -1.24 -14.81
N CYS A 72 11.85 -0.07 -14.21
CA CYS A 72 10.55 0.56 -14.21
C CYS A 72 10.61 1.83 -15.05
N SER A 73 9.74 1.95 -16.04
CA SER A 73 9.71 3.14 -16.88
C SER A 73 9.17 4.34 -16.10
N SER A 74 9.48 5.55 -16.58
CA SER A 74 8.95 6.77 -15.98
C SER A 74 7.43 6.81 -16.01
N GLU A 75 6.82 6.31 -17.08
CA GLU A 75 5.37 6.23 -17.20
C GLU A 75 4.76 5.32 -16.14
N GLN A 76 5.40 4.19 -15.89
CA GLN A 76 4.94 3.26 -14.87
C GLN A 76 5.07 3.84 -13.47
N LEU A 77 6.15 4.57 -13.21
CA LEU A 77 6.31 5.25 -11.92
C LEU A 77 5.24 6.30 -11.69
N LEU A 78 4.92 7.08 -12.73
CA LEU A 78 3.85 8.09 -12.63
C LEU A 78 2.50 7.43 -12.35
N GLU A 79 2.21 6.34 -13.03
CA GLU A 79 0.98 5.59 -12.82
C GLU A 79 0.90 5.07 -11.38
N ILE A 80 2.00 4.53 -10.88
CA ILE A 80 2.07 4.04 -9.49
C ILE A 80 1.85 5.19 -8.51
N GLU A 81 2.50 6.32 -8.72
CA GLU A 81 2.32 7.50 -7.86
C GLU A 81 0.87 7.97 -7.84
N ASP A 82 0.23 8.07 -8.99
CA ASP A 82 -1.16 8.46 -9.09
C ASP A 82 -2.07 7.50 -8.35
N LEU A 83 -1.81 6.20 -8.49
CA LEU A 83 -2.59 5.17 -7.81
C LEU A 83 -2.36 5.17 -6.31
N ILE A 84 -1.18 5.52 -5.85
CA ILE A 84 -0.93 5.65 -4.41
C ILE A 84 -1.77 6.78 -3.83
N HIS A 85 -1.78 7.94 -4.47
CA HIS A 85 -2.59 9.07 -4.01
C HIS A 85 -4.08 8.73 -4.02
N THR A 86 -4.55 8.12 -5.08
CA THR A 86 -5.95 7.68 -5.17
C THR A 86 -6.25 6.62 -4.11
N GLY A 87 -5.32 5.70 -3.92
CA GLY A 87 -5.47 4.63 -2.93
C GLY A 87 -5.51 5.15 -1.50
N ILE A 88 -4.68 6.14 -1.19
CA ILE A 88 -4.71 6.77 0.15
C ILE A 88 -6.12 7.30 0.43
N ARG A 89 -6.69 8.01 -0.53
CA ARG A 89 -8.04 8.56 -0.38
C ARG A 89 -9.09 7.45 -0.26
N ASP A 90 -9.04 6.48 -1.16
CA ASP A 90 -10.08 5.45 -1.24
C ASP A 90 -10.02 4.47 -0.07
N VAL A 91 -8.83 4.04 0.32
CA VAL A 91 -8.66 3.10 1.43
C VAL A 91 -9.04 3.78 2.74
N LEU A 92 -8.61 5.02 2.95
CA LEU A 92 -8.95 5.76 4.16
C LEU A 92 -10.45 6.01 4.24
N HIS A 93 -11.07 6.38 3.13
CA HIS A 93 -12.51 6.61 3.09
C HIS A 93 -13.29 5.33 3.44
N SER A 94 -12.87 4.20 2.93
CA SER A 94 -13.49 2.91 3.26
C SER A 94 -13.34 2.58 4.74
N TYR A 95 -12.18 2.83 5.31
CA TYR A 95 -11.91 2.61 6.71
C TYR A 95 -12.80 3.51 7.59
N GLU A 96 -12.87 4.79 7.27
CA GLU A 96 -13.70 5.74 8.01
C GLU A 96 -15.18 5.38 7.95
N LYS A 97 -15.62 4.89 6.79
CA LYS A 97 -17.02 4.47 6.62
C LYS A 97 -17.35 3.26 7.50
N ILE A 98 -16.43 2.31 7.60
CA ILE A 98 -16.61 1.15 8.48
C ILE A 98 -16.63 1.60 9.93
N ASP A 99 -15.74 2.47 10.32
CA ASP A 99 -15.65 3.01 11.67
C ASP A 99 -16.93 3.75 12.05
N TYR A 100 -17.44 4.56 11.13
CA TYR A 100 -18.70 5.28 11.32
C TYR A 100 -19.86 4.32 11.54
N ARG A 101 -19.93 3.24 10.78
CA ARG A 101 -20.98 2.23 10.94
C ARG A 101 -20.92 1.55 12.30
N LEU A 102 -19.72 1.23 12.76
CA LEU A 102 -19.53 0.66 14.08
C LEU A 102 -19.97 1.65 15.18
N TRP A 103 -19.62 2.89 15.01
CA TRP A 103 -20.03 3.94 15.94
C TRP A 103 -21.54 4.08 16.02
N GLU A 104 -22.21 4.06 14.88
CA GLU A 104 -23.67 4.12 14.83
C GLU A 104 -24.31 2.93 15.54
N GLN A 105 -23.75 1.73 15.37
CA GLN A 105 -24.23 0.54 16.06
C GLN A 105 -24.07 0.67 17.58
N VAL A 106 -22.96 1.18 18.03
CA VAL A 106 -22.72 1.42 19.46
C VAL A 106 -23.74 2.42 20.01
N LYS A 107 -23.99 3.50 19.27
CA LYS A 107 -24.98 4.52 19.69
C LYS A 107 -26.37 3.94 19.81
N SER A 108 -26.75 3.01 18.94
CA SER A 108 -28.05 2.37 18.97
C SER A 108 -28.16 1.29 20.04
N GLY A 109 -27.04 0.92 20.66
CA GLY A 109 -27.02 -0.12 21.69
C GLY A 109 -27.06 -1.53 21.15
N LEU A 110 -27.10 -1.72 19.84
CA LEU A 110 -27.23 -3.04 19.24
C LEU A 110 -26.00 -3.91 19.42
N THR A 111 -24.83 -3.30 19.37
CA THR A 111 -23.57 -4.03 19.39
C THR A 111 -23.12 -4.40 20.80
N LEU A 112 -23.42 -3.54 21.76
CA LEU A 112 -22.98 -3.75 23.15
C LEU A 112 -23.61 -4.98 23.77
N ALA A 113 -24.81 -5.31 23.35
CA ALA A 113 -25.54 -6.45 23.92
C ALA A 113 -24.98 -7.80 23.47
N SER A 114 -24.23 -7.82 22.38
CA SER A 114 -23.71 -9.07 21.79
C SER A 114 -22.25 -9.34 22.08
N TRP A 115 -21.64 -8.50 22.87
CA TRP A 115 -20.20 -8.64 23.17
C TRP A 115 -20.04 -9.31 24.55
#